data_c3ed897c7919cb5a96d46b8dc23668dc
#
_entry.id   c3ed897c7919cb5a96d46b8dc23668dc
#
_cell.length_a   1.000
_cell.length_b   1.000
_cell.length_c   1.000
_cell.angle_alpha   90.00
_cell.angle_beta   90.00
_cell.angle_gamma   90.00
#
_symmetry.space_group_name_H-M   'P 1'
#
loop_
_entity.id
_entity.type
_entity.pdbx_description
1 polymer ?
#
loop_
_entity_poly.entity_id
_entity_poly.type
_entity_poly.pdbx_seq_one_letter_code
_entity_poly.pdbx_strand_id
1 'polypeptide(L)'
;MLGQLGFIATAVLGGGMALGGAITLGTVQAFLQYVNQIAEPVTEASYVITSLQAAIAGAERVFALLDEEEERPDAAGDASVITQGHVEFRHVRFGYTPERTLIHDLNLEVHPNEMVAIVGPTGGGKTPLVNLLMRFYELDGGSISIDGQDITALPRGELRRRIGMVLQDAWLFEGTIAENIAYGRRDATREEIVAAARAACCDHFSRTLPQGYDTPLSGETTGVSQGHMQLLTIARAMLTDPAILVLDEATSSVDTRTEVEIQKAMARLMEGKTSFVIAHRLSTIRSADLILVVRDGDIVERGTHRELMARNGFYASLYRSQFEAA
;
A
#
# COMPACT_ATOMS: atom_id res chain seq x y z
N MET A 1 27.40 10.31 37.93
CA MET A 1 26.99 11.44 38.79
C MET A 1 26.88 11.03 40.26
N LEU A 2 26.10 10.03 40.66
CA LEU A 2 25.96 9.60 42.07
C LEU A 2 27.29 9.23 42.74
N GLY A 3 28.16 8.47 42.07
CA GLY A 3 29.47 8.08 42.58
C GLY A 3 30.41 9.28 42.85
N GLN A 4 30.36 10.30 41.97
CA GLN A 4 31.17 11.53 42.17
C GLN A 4 30.68 12.36 43.38
N LEU A 5 29.38 12.44 43.60
CA LEU A 5 28.81 13.11 44.78
C LEU A 5 29.19 12.38 46.06
N GLY A 6 29.14 11.05 46.09
CA GLY A 6 29.57 10.21 47.20
C GLY A 6 31.07 10.40 47.51
N PHE A 7 31.91 10.43 46.45
CA PHE A 7 33.35 10.65 46.59
C PHE A 7 33.66 12.05 47.22
N ILE A 8 33.02 13.09 46.68
CA ILE A 8 33.20 14.47 47.19
C ILE A 8 32.75 14.59 48.67
N ALA A 9 31.58 14.03 48.99
CA ALA A 9 31.06 14.05 50.36
C ALA A 9 32.00 13.31 51.31
N THR A 10 32.49 12.12 50.93
CA THR A 10 33.45 11.37 51.74
C THR A 10 34.78 12.09 51.91
N ALA A 11 35.29 12.75 50.86
CA ALA A 11 36.54 13.49 50.93
C ALA A 11 36.43 14.72 51.87
N VAL A 12 35.32 15.46 51.76
CA VAL A 12 35.11 16.69 52.59
C VAL A 12 34.84 16.33 54.05
N LEU A 13 33.89 15.40 54.32
CA LEU A 13 33.55 15.03 55.69
C LEU A 13 34.68 14.23 56.38
N GLY A 14 35.25 13.25 55.64
CA GLY A 14 36.34 12.42 56.14
C GLY A 14 37.62 13.24 56.39
N GLY A 15 37.95 14.20 55.50
CA GLY A 15 39.06 15.12 55.68
C GLY A 15 38.86 16.02 56.90
N GLY A 16 37.67 16.57 57.13
CA GLY A 16 37.32 17.34 58.30
C GLY A 16 37.46 16.55 59.60
N MET A 17 36.98 15.27 59.60
CA MET A 17 37.13 14.40 60.80
C MET A 17 38.57 13.97 61.07
N ALA A 18 39.39 13.83 60.04
CA ALA A 18 40.82 13.52 60.21
C ALA A 18 41.59 14.71 60.74
N LEU A 19 41.30 15.93 60.28
CA LEU A 19 41.89 17.15 60.84
C LEU A 19 41.52 17.40 62.32
N GLY A 20 40.29 17.01 62.70
CA GLY A 20 39.81 17.01 64.08
C GLY A 20 40.36 15.89 64.96
N GLY A 21 41.15 14.96 64.39
CA GLY A 21 41.74 13.83 65.15
C GLY A 21 40.78 12.69 65.45
N ALA A 22 39.56 12.74 64.93
CA ALA A 22 38.52 11.66 65.13
C ALA A 22 38.77 10.36 64.34
N ILE A 23 39.42 10.45 63.21
CA ILE A 23 39.80 9.31 62.38
C ILE A 23 41.17 9.45 61.76
N THR A 24 41.78 8.37 61.29
CA THR A 24 43.11 8.45 60.66
C THR A 24 42.98 8.76 59.20
N LEU A 25 44.02 9.29 58.55
CA LEU A 25 44.09 9.53 57.12
C LEU A 25 43.92 8.26 56.31
N GLY A 26 44.43 7.12 56.83
CA GLY A 26 44.24 5.81 56.23
C GLY A 26 42.78 5.34 56.20
N THR A 27 41.99 5.72 57.22
CA THR A 27 40.55 5.45 57.24
C THR A 27 39.81 6.24 56.13
N VAL A 28 40.17 7.51 55.95
CA VAL A 28 39.59 8.33 54.86
C VAL A 28 39.89 7.72 53.47
N GLN A 29 41.16 7.29 53.28
CA GLN A 29 41.59 6.71 52.02
C GLN A 29 40.88 5.37 51.76
N ALA A 30 40.71 4.52 52.78
CA ALA A 30 39.94 3.25 52.64
C ALA A 30 38.47 3.53 52.25
N PHE A 31 37.82 4.50 52.87
CA PHE A 31 36.43 4.86 52.53
C PHE A 31 36.31 5.42 51.13
N LEU A 32 37.20 6.26 50.66
CA LEU A 32 37.22 6.75 49.27
C LEU A 32 37.37 5.61 48.27
N GLN A 33 38.20 4.63 48.61
CA GLN A 33 38.36 3.42 47.79
C GLN A 33 37.06 2.56 47.74
N TYR A 34 36.39 2.38 48.87
CA TYR A 34 35.12 1.66 48.95
C TYR A 34 34.01 2.36 48.16
N VAL A 35 33.91 3.70 48.26
CA VAL A 35 32.92 4.48 47.49
C VAL A 35 33.12 4.28 46.00
N ASN A 36 34.36 4.28 45.51
CA ASN A 36 34.65 4.02 44.10
C ASN A 36 34.35 2.57 43.71
N GLN A 37 34.69 1.59 44.54
CA GLN A 37 34.42 0.17 44.27
C GLN A 37 32.90 -0.17 44.22
N ILE A 38 32.08 0.54 44.99
CA ILE A 38 30.61 0.33 44.97
C ILE A 38 29.98 1.05 43.78
N ALA A 39 30.53 2.16 43.30
CA ALA A 39 29.96 2.93 42.21
C ALA A 39 29.94 2.16 40.88
N GLU A 40 30.94 1.33 40.62
CA GLU A 40 31.04 0.52 39.37
C GLU A 40 29.96 -0.56 39.28
N PRO A 41 29.78 -1.47 40.26
CA PRO A 41 28.69 -2.46 40.23
C PRO A 41 27.28 -1.87 40.13
N VAL A 42 27.05 -0.71 40.79
CA VAL A 42 25.75 0.00 40.69
C VAL A 42 25.49 0.49 39.27
N THR A 43 26.53 1.01 38.61
CA THR A 43 26.42 1.45 37.21
C THR A 43 26.20 0.26 36.27
N GLU A 44 26.92 -0.83 36.47
CA GLU A 44 26.71 -2.08 35.70
C GLU A 44 25.30 -2.64 35.88
N ALA A 45 24.80 -2.72 37.12
CA ALA A 45 23.43 -3.16 37.40
C ALA A 45 22.40 -2.30 36.68
N SER A 46 22.59 -0.98 36.66
CA SER A 46 21.71 -0.06 35.94
C SER A 46 21.75 -0.30 34.43
N TYR A 47 22.92 -0.57 33.87
CA TYR A 47 23.07 -0.92 32.45
C TYR A 47 22.37 -2.24 32.11
N VAL A 48 22.56 -3.25 32.94
CA VAL A 48 21.89 -4.56 32.76
C VAL A 48 20.37 -4.42 32.81
N ILE A 49 19.83 -3.65 33.74
CA ILE A 49 18.37 -3.39 33.82
C ILE A 49 17.88 -2.71 32.56
N THR A 50 18.57 -1.69 32.08
CA THR A 50 18.18 -0.97 30.83
C THR A 50 18.26 -1.90 29.63
N SER A 51 19.32 -2.71 29.53
CA SER A 51 19.47 -3.71 28.44
C SER A 51 18.38 -4.77 28.48
N LEU A 52 18.02 -5.23 29.68
CA LEU A 52 16.93 -6.20 29.87
C LEU A 52 15.58 -5.62 29.45
N GLN A 53 15.28 -4.38 29.81
CA GLN A 53 14.05 -3.70 29.38
C GLN A 53 13.97 -3.58 27.85
N ALA A 54 15.08 -3.21 27.20
CA ALA A 54 15.14 -3.13 25.75
C ALA A 54 14.94 -4.51 25.09
N ALA A 55 15.53 -5.58 25.67
CA ALA A 55 15.36 -6.94 25.19
C ALA A 55 13.91 -7.43 25.36
N ILE A 56 13.27 -7.16 26.50
CA ILE A 56 11.86 -7.50 26.74
C ILE A 56 10.96 -6.76 25.72
N ALA A 57 11.14 -5.46 25.53
CA ALA A 57 10.35 -4.69 24.56
C ALA A 57 10.56 -5.20 23.12
N GLY A 58 11.76 -5.65 22.78
CA GLY A 58 12.03 -6.30 21.49
C GLY A 58 11.31 -7.65 21.36
N ALA A 59 11.38 -8.48 22.41
CA ALA A 59 10.71 -9.77 22.45
C ALA A 59 9.17 -9.63 22.35
N GLU A 60 8.59 -8.68 23.09
CA GLU A 60 7.14 -8.41 23.02
C GLU A 60 6.67 -8.09 21.58
N ARG A 61 7.44 -7.30 20.83
CA ARG A 61 7.11 -6.99 19.43
C ARG A 61 7.21 -8.21 18.52
N VAL A 62 8.21 -9.08 18.75
CA VAL A 62 8.37 -10.30 17.97
C VAL A 62 7.23 -11.28 18.28
N PHE A 63 6.91 -11.47 19.56
CA PHE A 63 5.81 -12.35 19.95
C PHE A 63 4.45 -11.81 19.52
N ALA A 64 4.22 -10.50 19.60
CA ALA A 64 3.00 -9.89 19.07
C ALA A 64 2.77 -10.22 17.58
N LEU A 65 3.86 -10.24 16.77
CA LEU A 65 3.77 -10.65 15.36
C LEU A 65 3.56 -12.17 15.20
N LEU A 66 4.20 -12.98 16.04
CA LEU A 66 4.08 -14.46 15.97
C LEU A 66 2.71 -14.96 16.47
N ASP A 67 2.09 -14.22 17.37
CA ASP A 67 0.78 -14.54 17.94
C ASP A 67 -0.39 -13.97 17.12
N GLU A 68 -0.10 -13.19 16.04
CA GLU A 68 -1.13 -12.73 15.11
C GLU A 68 -1.84 -13.92 14.46
N GLU A 69 -3.14 -13.77 14.27
CA GLU A 69 -3.98 -14.79 13.67
C GLU A 69 -3.57 -15.04 12.21
N GLU A 70 -3.24 -16.27 11.87
CA GLU A 70 -2.85 -16.62 10.50
C GLU A 70 -3.99 -16.41 9.52
N GLU A 71 -3.66 -15.98 8.31
CA GLU A 71 -4.60 -15.83 7.21
C GLU A 71 -5.27 -17.19 6.91
N ARG A 72 -6.58 -17.19 6.63
CA ARG A 72 -7.31 -18.42 6.31
C ARG A 72 -6.65 -19.17 5.17
N PRO A 73 -6.51 -20.50 5.25
CA PRO A 73 -5.93 -21.30 4.17
C PRO A 73 -6.68 -21.08 2.84
N ASP A 74 -5.95 -21.10 1.75
CA ASP A 74 -6.54 -21.03 0.43
C ASP A 74 -7.39 -22.26 0.12
N ALA A 75 -8.51 -22.04 -0.55
CA ALA A 75 -9.32 -23.12 -1.09
C ALA A 75 -8.62 -23.79 -2.30
N ALA A 76 -9.03 -25.01 -2.62
CA ALA A 76 -8.50 -25.78 -3.76
C ALA A 76 -9.25 -25.54 -5.09
N GLY A 77 -9.90 -24.38 -5.24
CA GLY A 77 -10.65 -24.01 -6.46
C GLY A 77 -9.72 -23.71 -7.64
N ASP A 78 -10.30 -23.65 -8.83
CA ASP A 78 -9.62 -23.32 -10.08
C ASP A 78 -10.09 -21.96 -10.62
N ALA A 79 -9.21 -20.98 -10.63
CA ALA A 79 -9.48 -19.64 -11.14
C ALA A 79 -9.34 -19.52 -12.68
N SER A 80 -9.03 -20.61 -13.39
CA SER A 80 -8.96 -20.62 -14.87
C SER A 80 -10.32 -20.29 -15.51
N VAL A 81 -11.41 -20.48 -14.79
CA VAL A 81 -12.78 -20.14 -15.20
C VAL A 81 -13.03 -18.63 -15.31
N ILE A 82 -12.19 -17.79 -14.70
CA ILE A 82 -12.29 -16.32 -14.80
C ILE A 82 -11.73 -15.90 -16.15
N THR A 83 -12.63 -15.62 -17.11
CA THR A 83 -12.29 -15.27 -18.51
C THR A 83 -13.02 -14.05 -19.02
N GLN A 84 -14.24 -13.79 -18.54
CA GLN A 84 -15.11 -12.71 -19.03
C GLN A 84 -15.05 -11.47 -18.13
N GLY A 85 -14.86 -11.69 -16.81
CA GLY A 85 -14.80 -10.60 -15.85
C GLY A 85 -16.17 -10.06 -15.43
N HIS A 86 -17.21 -10.90 -15.40
CA HIS A 86 -18.48 -10.58 -14.76
C HIS A 86 -18.30 -10.58 -13.25
N VAL A 87 -18.57 -9.47 -12.59
CA VAL A 87 -18.35 -9.29 -11.14
C VAL A 87 -19.67 -9.00 -10.43
N GLU A 88 -19.95 -9.75 -9.36
CA GLU A 88 -21.14 -9.55 -8.57
C GLU A 88 -20.84 -9.49 -7.08
N PHE A 89 -21.38 -8.47 -6.41
CA PHE A 89 -21.38 -8.29 -4.95
C PHE A 89 -22.79 -8.51 -4.45
N ARG A 90 -23.00 -9.44 -3.53
CA ARG A 90 -24.29 -9.76 -2.93
C ARG A 90 -24.27 -9.58 -1.43
N HIS A 91 -25.03 -8.63 -0.93
CA HIS A 91 -25.19 -8.33 0.50
C HIS A 91 -23.84 -8.22 1.24
N VAL A 92 -22.82 -7.65 0.60
CA VAL A 92 -21.47 -7.55 1.13
C VAL A 92 -21.46 -6.60 2.32
N ARG A 93 -20.89 -7.09 3.43
CA ARG A 93 -20.61 -6.32 4.66
C ARG A 93 -19.15 -6.41 4.97
N PHE A 94 -18.58 -5.28 5.42
CA PHE A 94 -17.16 -5.21 5.75
C PHE A 94 -16.86 -4.07 6.73
N GLY A 95 -15.94 -4.33 7.65
CA GLY A 95 -15.29 -3.34 8.50
C GLY A 95 -13.83 -3.72 8.73
N TYR A 96 -12.95 -2.74 8.92
CA TYR A 96 -11.56 -3.01 9.29
C TYR A 96 -11.41 -3.46 10.74
N THR A 97 -12.37 -3.11 11.58
CA THR A 97 -12.47 -3.54 12.97
C THR A 97 -13.90 -3.96 13.28
N PRO A 98 -14.12 -4.93 14.18
CA PRO A 98 -15.46 -5.41 14.53
C PRO A 98 -16.42 -4.31 15.02
N GLU A 99 -15.85 -3.23 15.62
CA GLU A 99 -16.63 -2.13 16.20
C GLU A 99 -17.11 -1.12 15.15
N ARG A 100 -16.52 -1.13 13.95
CA ARG A 100 -16.82 -0.15 12.91
C ARG A 100 -17.06 -0.80 11.56
N THR A 101 -18.34 -1.08 11.27
CA THR A 101 -18.76 -1.47 9.93
C THR A 101 -18.58 -0.28 8.97
N LEU A 102 -17.95 -0.52 7.85
CA LEU A 102 -17.70 0.48 6.80
C LEU A 102 -18.66 0.30 5.62
N ILE A 103 -18.88 -0.93 5.19
CA ILE A 103 -19.83 -1.30 4.13
C ILE A 103 -20.96 -2.11 4.79
N HIS A 104 -22.19 -1.63 4.70
CA HIS A 104 -23.33 -2.20 5.43
C HIS A 104 -24.12 -3.25 4.63
N ASP A 105 -24.41 -2.97 3.35
CA ASP A 105 -25.15 -3.88 2.46
C ASP A 105 -24.89 -3.52 1.00
N LEU A 106 -23.70 -3.88 0.50
CA LEU A 106 -23.32 -3.60 -0.88
C LEU A 106 -23.90 -4.67 -1.82
N ASN A 107 -24.72 -4.21 -2.77
CA ASN A 107 -25.24 -5.01 -3.87
C ASN A 107 -24.86 -4.33 -5.20
N LEU A 108 -24.04 -4.99 -6.00
CA LEU A 108 -23.51 -4.46 -7.26
C LEU A 108 -23.33 -5.60 -8.25
N GLU A 109 -23.73 -5.38 -9.47
CA GLU A 109 -23.45 -6.25 -10.62
C GLU A 109 -22.73 -5.42 -11.68
N VAL A 110 -21.64 -5.95 -12.22
CA VAL A 110 -20.81 -5.35 -13.25
C VAL A 110 -20.65 -6.36 -14.39
N HIS A 111 -21.08 -5.96 -15.57
CA HIS A 111 -21.05 -6.84 -16.73
C HIS A 111 -19.66 -6.89 -17.39
N PRO A 112 -19.35 -7.94 -18.16
CA PRO A 112 -18.11 -8.05 -18.92
C PRO A 112 -17.84 -6.81 -19.79
N ASN A 113 -16.60 -6.34 -19.78
CA ASN A 113 -16.12 -5.16 -20.54
C ASN A 113 -16.73 -3.81 -20.09
N GLU A 114 -17.41 -3.76 -18.98
CA GLU A 114 -17.97 -2.52 -18.42
C GLU A 114 -16.90 -1.73 -17.69
N MET A 115 -16.86 -0.42 -17.92
CA MET A 115 -15.99 0.50 -17.17
C MET A 115 -16.76 1.14 -16.03
N VAL A 116 -16.36 0.82 -14.81
CA VAL A 116 -16.96 1.32 -13.56
C VAL A 116 -16.07 2.41 -12.97
N ALA A 117 -16.56 3.64 -12.93
CA ALA A 117 -15.88 4.73 -12.24
C ALA A 117 -16.33 4.81 -10.77
N ILE A 118 -15.38 4.76 -9.85
CA ILE A 118 -15.63 4.91 -8.41
C ILE A 118 -15.26 6.34 -8.03
N VAL A 119 -16.25 7.13 -7.62
CA VAL A 119 -16.09 8.54 -7.26
C VAL A 119 -16.55 8.80 -5.83
N GLY A 120 -16.01 9.82 -5.18
CA GLY A 120 -16.38 10.19 -3.82
C GLY A 120 -15.29 11.01 -3.14
N PRO A 121 -15.56 11.60 -1.98
CA PRO A 121 -14.58 12.39 -1.24
C PRO A 121 -13.37 11.54 -0.80
N THR A 122 -12.27 12.19 -0.49
CA THR A 122 -11.11 11.54 0.13
C THR A 122 -11.54 10.92 1.46
N GLY A 123 -11.14 9.68 1.71
CA GLY A 123 -11.58 8.92 2.89
C GLY A 123 -12.99 8.34 2.81
N GLY A 124 -13.73 8.54 1.70
CA GLY A 124 -15.13 8.09 1.54
C GLY A 124 -15.32 6.57 1.39
N GLY A 125 -14.24 5.76 1.38
CA GLY A 125 -14.38 4.30 1.30
C GLY A 125 -14.20 3.70 -0.10
N LYS A 126 -13.59 4.42 -1.05
CA LYS A 126 -13.35 3.93 -2.43
C LYS A 126 -12.39 2.73 -2.46
N THR A 127 -11.26 2.83 -1.77
CA THR A 127 -10.22 1.80 -1.70
C THR A 127 -10.68 0.47 -1.10
N PRO A 128 -11.52 0.42 -0.05
CA PRO A 128 -12.05 -0.83 0.48
C PRO A 128 -12.77 -1.71 -0.55
N LEU A 129 -13.56 -1.13 -1.46
CA LEU A 129 -14.24 -1.89 -2.51
C LEU A 129 -13.24 -2.67 -3.39
N VAL A 130 -12.16 -2.02 -3.79
CA VAL A 130 -11.09 -2.61 -4.57
C VAL A 130 -10.34 -3.68 -3.78
N ASN A 131 -10.03 -3.40 -2.51
CA ASN A 131 -9.33 -4.33 -1.63
C ASN A 131 -10.13 -5.63 -1.42
N LEU A 132 -11.45 -5.54 -1.33
CA LEU A 132 -12.32 -6.70 -1.21
C LEU A 132 -12.34 -7.52 -2.49
N LEU A 133 -12.39 -6.88 -3.67
CA LEU A 133 -12.33 -7.57 -4.96
C LEU A 133 -10.99 -8.33 -5.12
N MET A 134 -9.88 -7.74 -4.66
CA MET A 134 -8.55 -8.38 -4.64
C MET A 134 -8.39 -9.41 -3.53
N ARG A 135 -9.41 -9.56 -2.66
CA ARG A 135 -9.36 -10.41 -1.48
C ARG A 135 -8.11 -10.11 -0.61
N PHE A 136 -7.85 -8.80 -0.37
CA PHE A 136 -6.87 -8.38 0.64
C PHE A 136 -7.45 -8.45 2.05
N TYR A 137 -8.77 -8.47 2.16
CA TYR A 137 -9.53 -8.65 3.39
C TYR A 137 -10.66 -9.65 3.17
N GLU A 138 -11.02 -10.40 4.19
CA GLU A 138 -12.19 -11.27 4.18
C GLU A 138 -13.46 -10.46 4.50
N LEU A 139 -14.61 -10.95 4.02
CA LEU A 139 -15.90 -10.30 4.25
C LEU A 139 -16.46 -10.65 5.64
N ASP A 140 -17.14 -9.70 6.27
CA ASP A 140 -17.96 -9.95 7.47
C ASP A 140 -19.31 -10.62 7.12
N GLY A 141 -19.72 -10.52 5.85
CA GLY A 141 -20.93 -11.17 5.35
C GLY A 141 -21.17 -10.89 3.89
N GLY A 142 -22.08 -11.64 3.29
CA GLY A 142 -22.36 -11.60 1.87
C GLY A 142 -21.36 -12.42 1.06
N SER A 143 -21.30 -12.16 -0.25
CA SER A 143 -20.35 -12.82 -1.16
C SER A 143 -19.94 -11.91 -2.30
N ILE A 144 -18.75 -12.16 -2.85
CA ILE A 144 -18.27 -11.59 -4.11
C ILE A 144 -18.00 -12.76 -5.05
N SER A 145 -18.56 -12.69 -6.24
CA SER A 145 -18.32 -13.70 -7.28
C SER A 145 -17.77 -13.06 -8.55
N ILE A 146 -16.91 -13.80 -9.26
CA ILE A 146 -16.38 -13.45 -10.57
C ILE A 146 -16.70 -14.61 -11.52
N ASP A 147 -17.37 -14.31 -12.63
CA ASP A 147 -17.86 -15.30 -13.60
C ASP A 147 -18.64 -16.45 -12.92
N GLY A 148 -19.44 -16.13 -11.88
CA GLY A 148 -20.23 -17.05 -11.10
C GLY A 148 -19.45 -17.86 -10.04
N GLN A 149 -18.15 -17.66 -9.89
CA GLN A 149 -17.30 -18.29 -8.87
C GLN A 149 -17.12 -17.37 -7.67
N ASP A 150 -17.44 -17.86 -6.48
CA ASP A 150 -17.14 -17.13 -5.24
C ASP A 150 -15.62 -16.99 -5.06
N ILE A 151 -15.13 -15.76 -4.82
CA ILE A 151 -13.71 -15.49 -4.69
C ILE A 151 -13.08 -16.20 -3.49
N THR A 152 -13.87 -16.56 -2.48
CA THR A 152 -13.39 -17.29 -1.30
C THR A 152 -13.12 -18.77 -1.59
N ALA A 153 -13.74 -19.31 -2.66
CA ALA A 153 -13.51 -20.67 -3.12
C ALA A 153 -12.26 -20.81 -4.02
N LEU A 154 -11.59 -19.70 -4.33
CA LEU A 154 -10.41 -19.65 -5.21
C LEU A 154 -9.13 -19.47 -4.41
N PRO A 155 -7.98 -20.02 -4.84
CA PRO A 155 -6.68 -19.66 -4.29
C PRO A 155 -6.40 -18.18 -4.57
N ARG A 156 -5.97 -17.42 -3.53
CA ARG A 156 -5.71 -15.97 -3.67
C ARG A 156 -4.70 -15.64 -4.77
N GLY A 157 -3.65 -16.43 -4.88
CA GLY A 157 -2.63 -16.24 -5.92
C GLY A 157 -3.19 -16.38 -7.33
N GLU A 158 -4.08 -17.33 -7.57
CA GLU A 158 -4.74 -17.54 -8.86
C GLU A 158 -5.76 -16.45 -9.17
N LEU A 159 -6.59 -16.07 -8.17
CA LEU A 159 -7.54 -14.97 -8.28
C LEU A 159 -6.81 -13.67 -8.69
N ARG A 160 -5.75 -13.31 -7.98
CA ARG A 160 -4.99 -12.07 -8.20
C ARG A 160 -4.26 -12.05 -9.55
N ARG A 161 -3.93 -13.19 -10.14
CA ARG A 161 -3.41 -13.26 -11.53
C ARG A 161 -4.44 -12.88 -12.58
N ARG A 162 -5.74 -13.02 -12.27
CA ARG A 162 -6.83 -12.65 -13.18
C ARG A 162 -7.26 -11.20 -13.07
N ILE A 163 -6.75 -10.49 -12.07
CA ILE A 163 -7.04 -9.08 -11.81
C ILE A 163 -5.74 -8.29 -11.94
N GLY A 164 -5.68 -7.41 -12.92
CA GLY A 164 -4.57 -6.47 -13.09
C GLY A 164 -4.78 -5.23 -12.23
N MET A 165 -3.73 -4.75 -11.57
CA MET A 165 -3.79 -3.56 -10.73
C MET A 165 -2.74 -2.54 -11.14
N VAL A 166 -3.18 -1.30 -11.39
CA VAL A 166 -2.30 -0.15 -11.61
C VAL A 166 -2.60 0.90 -10.55
N LEU A 167 -1.66 1.06 -9.62
CA LEU A 167 -1.77 2.01 -8.50
C LEU A 167 -1.31 3.41 -8.91
N GLN A 168 -1.74 4.40 -8.13
CA GLN A 168 -1.29 5.78 -8.23
C GLN A 168 0.24 5.88 -8.08
N ASP A 169 0.79 5.26 -7.04
CA ASP A 169 2.23 5.24 -6.79
C ASP A 169 2.87 4.09 -7.57
N ALA A 170 3.54 4.43 -8.67
CA ALA A 170 4.25 3.47 -9.48
C ALA A 170 5.45 2.92 -8.70
N TRP A 171 5.42 1.62 -8.37
CA TRP A 171 6.52 0.95 -7.72
C TRP A 171 7.30 0.07 -8.70
N LEU A 172 8.61 0.27 -8.73
CA LEU A 172 9.56 -0.53 -9.48
C LEU A 172 10.60 -1.11 -8.51
N PHE A 173 10.99 -2.36 -8.73
CA PHE A 173 12.05 -2.98 -7.95
C PHE A 173 13.43 -2.73 -8.57
N GLU A 174 14.49 -2.92 -7.79
CA GLU A 174 15.86 -2.88 -8.29
C GLU A 174 16.08 -4.01 -9.30
N GLY A 175 16.29 -3.64 -10.56
CA GLY A 175 16.43 -4.53 -11.69
C GLY A 175 16.34 -3.75 -12.98
N THR A 176 16.39 -4.42 -14.12
CA THR A 176 16.30 -3.78 -15.44
C THR A 176 14.88 -3.36 -15.80
N ILE A 177 14.71 -2.52 -16.80
CA ILE A 177 13.38 -2.18 -17.37
C ILE A 177 12.66 -3.46 -17.84
N ALA A 178 13.38 -4.35 -18.52
CA ALA A 178 12.82 -5.61 -18.99
C ALA A 178 12.32 -6.48 -17.85
N GLU A 179 13.08 -6.64 -16.77
CA GLU A 179 12.69 -7.40 -15.59
C GLU A 179 11.49 -6.78 -14.88
N ASN A 180 11.44 -5.46 -14.79
CA ASN A 180 10.30 -4.77 -14.22
C ASN A 180 9.00 -4.97 -15.01
N ILE A 181 9.05 -5.00 -16.35
CA ILE A 181 7.88 -5.33 -17.18
C ILE A 181 7.55 -6.82 -17.04
N ALA A 182 8.56 -7.70 -17.12
CA ALA A 182 8.41 -9.16 -17.00
C ALA A 182 7.91 -9.62 -15.62
N TYR A 183 7.94 -8.74 -14.59
CA TYR A 183 7.37 -9.06 -13.28
C TYR A 183 5.89 -9.47 -13.35
N GLY A 184 5.15 -8.95 -14.33
CA GLY A 184 3.77 -9.38 -14.58
C GLY A 184 3.66 -10.84 -15.03
N ARG A 185 4.62 -11.32 -15.85
CA ARG A 185 4.69 -12.71 -16.32
C ARG A 185 6.17 -13.08 -16.52
N ARG A 186 6.72 -13.88 -15.60
CA ARG A 186 8.16 -14.17 -15.50
C ARG A 186 8.74 -14.98 -16.67
N ASP A 187 7.92 -15.73 -17.37
CA ASP A 187 8.26 -16.55 -18.55
C ASP A 187 8.05 -15.80 -19.87
N ALA A 188 7.77 -14.50 -19.83
CA ALA A 188 7.58 -13.69 -21.02
C ALA A 188 8.87 -13.59 -21.86
N THR A 189 8.74 -13.73 -23.18
CA THR A 189 9.85 -13.54 -24.11
C THR A 189 10.20 -12.06 -24.27
N ARG A 190 11.39 -11.79 -24.81
CA ARG A 190 11.83 -10.41 -25.07
C ARG A 190 10.89 -9.69 -26.03
N GLU A 191 10.36 -10.39 -27.01
CA GLU A 191 9.41 -9.89 -28.00
C GLU A 191 8.09 -9.47 -27.34
N GLU A 192 7.57 -10.26 -26.43
CA GLU A 192 6.36 -9.96 -25.66
C GLU A 192 6.55 -8.75 -24.74
N ILE A 193 7.71 -8.65 -24.08
CA ILE A 193 8.07 -7.49 -23.25
C ILE A 193 8.10 -6.21 -24.10
N VAL A 194 8.72 -6.25 -25.28
CA VAL A 194 8.77 -5.11 -26.20
C VAL A 194 7.38 -4.78 -26.76
N ALA A 195 6.55 -5.77 -27.04
CA ALA A 195 5.17 -5.57 -27.49
C ALA A 195 4.32 -4.86 -26.40
N ALA A 196 4.41 -5.32 -25.16
CA ALA A 196 3.75 -4.69 -24.02
C ALA A 196 4.24 -3.23 -23.81
N ALA A 197 5.54 -2.99 -23.90
CA ALA A 197 6.12 -1.65 -23.80
C ALA A 197 5.64 -0.70 -24.91
N ARG A 198 5.49 -1.19 -26.14
CA ARG A 198 4.92 -0.41 -27.25
C ARG A 198 3.46 -0.07 -27.03
N ALA A 199 2.68 -1.04 -26.58
CA ALA A 199 1.27 -0.82 -26.25
C ALA A 199 1.09 0.20 -25.13
N ALA A 200 1.96 0.16 -24.12
CA ALA A 200 2.01 1.10 -23.00
C ALA A 200 2.73 2.44 -23.30
N CYS A 201 3.10 2.71 -24.56
CA CYS A 201 3.79 3.95 -24.97
C CYS A 201 5.18 4.16 -24.31
N CYS A 202 5.82 3.14 -23.74
CA CYS A 202 7.12 3.27 -23.09
C CYS A 202 8.33 2.73 -23.90
N ASP A 203 8.11 2.12 -25.08
CA ASP A 203 9.19 1.59 -25.94
C ASP A 203 10.17 2.69 -26.38
N HIS A 204 9.67 3.85 -26.75
CA HIS A 204 10.53 4.95 -27.24
C HIS A 204 11.52 5.40 -26.18
N PHE A 205 11.05 5.78 -24.99
CA PHE A 205 11.96 6.24 -23.94
C PHE A 205 12.89 5.14 -23.47
N SER A 206 12.43 3.89 -23.37
CA SER A 206 13.26 2.76 -22.96
C SER A 206 14.46 2.57 -23.91
N ARG A 207 14.26 2.72 -25.23
CA ARG A 207 15.33 2.62 -26.23
C ARG A 207 16.27 3.81 -26.25
N THR A 208 15.86 4.99 -25.74
CA THR A 208 16.73 6.16 -25.68
C THR A 208 17.76 6.09 -24.54
N LEU A 209 17.54 5.21 -23.58
CA LEU A 209 18.48 4.98 -22.49
C LEU A 209 19.74 4.23 -22.96
N PRO A 210 20.90 4.43 -22.32
CA PRO A 210 22.18 3.89 -22.78
C PRO A 210 22.21 2.36 -22.99
N GLN A 211 21.48 1.60 -22.16
CA GLN A 211 21.38 0.15 -22.25
C GLN A 211 20.00 -0.32 -22.71
N GLY A 212 19.14 0.60 -23.19
CA GLY A 212 17.80 0.28 -23.64
C GLY A 212 16.96 -0.40 -22.54
N TYR A 213 16.36 -1.52 -22.86
CA TYR A 213 15.58 -2.32 -21.91
C TYR A 213 16.40 -2.97 -20.79
N ASP A 214 17.71 -3.08 -20.97
CA ASP A 214 18.61 -3.66 -19.97
C ASP A 214 19.20 -2.60 -19.04
N THR A 215 18.69 -1.34 -19.12
CA THR A 215 19.03 -0.26 -18.21
C THR A 215 18.58 -0.61 -16.81
N PRO A 216 19.49 -0.63 -15.81
CA PRO A 216 19.13 -0.92 -14.43
C PRO A 216 18.38 0.27 -13.81
N LEU A 217 17.32 -0.05 -13.09
CA LEU A 217 16.54 0.88 -12.29
C LEU A 217 16.95 0.67 -10.82
N SER A 218 17.78 1.58 -10.29
CA SER A 218 18.25 1.52 -8.90
C SER A 218 18.11 2.86 -8.22
N GLY A 219 17.26 2.93 -7.19
CA GLY A 219 17.11 4.07 -6.29
C GLY A 219 16.82 5.42 -6.98
N GLU A 220 17.24 6.51 -6.35
CA GLU A 220 16.96 7.89 -6.76
C GLU A 220 17.71 8.36 -8.04
N THR A 221 18.61 7.55 -8.58
CA THR A 221 19.55 7.94 -9.67
C THR A 221 19.14 7.50 -11.06
N THR A 222 17.98 6.90 -11.26
CA THR A 222 17.61 6.25 -12.53
C THR A 222 17.36 7.19 -13.71
N GLY A 223 17.20 8.49 -13.49
CA GLY A 223 16.83 9.44 -14.57
C GLY A 223 15.46 9.16 -15.21
N VAL A 224 14.67 8.24 -14.65
CA VAL A 224 13.31 7.89 -15.09
C VAL A 224 12.31 8.74 -14.35
N SER A 225 11.49 9.51 -15.06
CA SER A 225 10.45 10.35 -14.46
C SER A 225 9.32 9.50 -13.87
N GLN A 226 8.55 10.07 -12.94
CA GLN A 226 7.38 9.41 -12.34
C GLN A 226 6.37 8.94 -13.40
N GLY A 227 6.16 9.74 -14.45
CA GLY A 227 5.30 9.36 -15.57
C GLY A 227 5.82 8.16 -16.35
N HIS A 228 7.13 8.08 -16.60
CA HIS A 228 7.73 6.91 -17.23
C HIS A 228 7.64 5.66 -16.34
N MET A 229 7.82 5.80 -15.02
CA MET A 229 7.60 4.69 -14.09
C MET A 229 6.15 4.18 -14.16
N GLN A 230 5.18 5.07 -14.25
CA GLN A 230 3.77 4.70 -14.42
C GLN A 230 3.52 3.96 -15.74
N LEU A 231 4.12 4.39 -16.86
CA LEU A 231 4.03 3.67 -18.13
C LEU A 231 4.63 2.25 -18.05
N LEU A 232 5.71 2.04 -17.29
CA LEU A 232 6.29 0.73 -17.05
C LEU A 232 5.34 -0.17 -16.22
N THR A 233 4.64 0.37 -15.22
CA THR A 233 3.65 -0.41 -14.47
C THR A 233 2.42 -0.75 -15.31
N ILE A 234 2.02 0.13 -16.24
CA ILE A 234 0.98 -0.17 -17.23
C ILE A 234 1.45 -1.29 -18.19
N ALA A 235 2.70 -1.24 -18.66
CA ALA A 235 3.27 -2.30 -19.51
C ALA A 235 3.28 -3.66 -18.78
N ARG A 236 3.61 -3.67 -17.49
CA ARG A 236 3.51 -4.85 -16.62
C ARG A 236 2.09 -5.42 -16.59
N ALA A 237 1.07 -4.57 -16.43
CA ALA A 237 -0.32 -4.98 -16.45
C ALA A 237 -0.77 -5.47 -17.83
N MET A 238 -0.32 -4.86 -18.93
CA MET A 238 -0.60 -5.32 -20.29
C MET A 238 -0.03 -6.72 -20.57
N LEU A 239 1.16 -7.01 -20.03
CA LEU A 239 1.82 -8.29 -20.22
C LEU A 239 1.08 -9.45 -19.54
N THR A 240 0.38 -9.19 -18.44
CA THR A 240 -0.43 -10.21 -17.74
C THR A 240 -1.74 -10.52 -18.42
N ASP A 241 -2.25 -9.61 -19.24
CA ASP A 241 -3.53 -9.71 -19.95
C ASP A 241 -4.71 -10.19 -19.06
N PRO A 242 -5.00 -9.47 -17.96
CA PRO A 242 -6.02 -9.88 -17.00
C PRO A 242 -7.44 -9.66 -17.53
N ALA A 243 -8.43 -10.41 -17.03
CA ALA A 243 -9.85 -10.23 -17.37
C ALA A 243 -10.46 -8.99 -16.72
N ILE A 244 -9.95 -8.64 -15.53
CA ILE A 244 -10.43 -7.51 -14.71
C ILE A 244 -9.28 -6.57 -14.43
N LEU A 245 -9.56 -5.27 -14.46
CA LEU A 245 -8.61 -4.21 -14.12
C LEU A 245 -9.09 -3.39 -12.94
N VAL A 246 -8.15 -3.05 -12.09
CA VAL A 246 -8.30 -2.08 -11.01
C VAL A 246 -7.28 -0.97 -11.23
N LEU A 247 -7.77 0.24 -11.42
CA LEU A 247 -6.95 1.39 -11.80
C LEU A 247 -7.16 2.53 -10.81
N ASP A 248 -6.07 3.10 -10.29
CA ASP A 248 -6.11 4.31 -9.47
C ASP A 248 -5.50 5.48 -10.26
N GLU A 249 -6.32 6.48 -10.59
CA GLU A 249 -6.02 7.49 -11.62
C GLU A 249 -5.37 8.79 -11.07
N ALA A 250 -4.81 8.82 -9.91
CA ALA A 250 -4.19 10.04 -9.41
C ALA A 250 -2.81 10.29 -10.08
N THR A 251 -2.71 11.34 -10.89
CA THR A 251 -1.46 11.77 -11.56
C THR A 251 -1.17 13.24 -11.26
N SER A 252 -0.78 13.56 -10.04
CA SER A 252 -0.58 14.96 -9.60
C SER A 252 0.79 15.56 -9.94
N SER A 253 1.72 14.80 -10.56
CA SER A 253 3.13 15.24 -10.70
C SER A 253 3.77 14.87 -12.05
N VAL A 254 2.98 14.73 -13.11
CA VAL A 254 3.46 14.32 -14.45
C VAL A 254 3.33 15.47 -15.42
N ASP A 255 4.32 15.65 -16.32
CA ASP A 255 4.25 16.63 -17.40
C ASP A 255 3.14 16.30 -18.40
N THR A 256 2.60 17.31 -19.06
CA THR A 256 1.42 17.21 -19.94
C THR A 256 1.61 16.21 -21.10
N ARG A 257 2.84 16.07 -21.63
CA ARG A 257 3.10 15.15 -22.75
C ARG A 257 3.03 13.71 -22.29
N THR A 258 3.74 13.38 -21.21
CA THR A 258 3.72 12.05 -20.62
C THR A 258 2.32 11.68 -20.10
N GLU A 259 1.57 12.68 -19.61
CA GLU A 259 0.18 12.48 -19.20
C GLU A 259 -0.70 11.98 -20.35
N VAL A 260 -0.57 12.56 -21.56
CA VAL A 260 -1.30 12.09 -22.75
C VAL A 260 -0.90 10.66 -23.14
N GLU A 261 0.37 10.29 -22.97
CA GLU A 261 0.85 8.93 -23.23
C GLU A 261 0.28 7.94 -22.22
N ILE A 262 0.22 8.30 -20.92
CA ILE A 262 -0.42 7.50 -19.87
C ILE A 262 -1.89 7.26 -20.17
N GLN A 263 -2.64 8.32 -20.56
CA GLN A 263 -4.06 8.18 -20.89
C GLN A 263 -4.29 7.24 -22.09
N LYS A 264 -3.45 7.35 -23.14
CA LYS A 264 -3.53 6.43 -24.29
C LYS A 264 -3.22 4.99 -23.89
N ALA A 265 -2.21 4.80 -23.04
CA ALA A 265 -1.84 3.48 -22.53
C ALA A 265 -2.96 2.87 -21.67
N MET A 266 -3.55 3.67 -20.77
CA MET A 266 -4.68 3.25 -19.95
C MET A 266 -5.91 2.88 -20.77
N ALA A 267 -6.28 3.70 -21.78
CA ALA A 267 -7.40 3.40 -22.67
C ALA A 267 -7.20 2.06 -23.40
N ARG A 268 -5.99 1.80 -23.92
CA ARG A 268 -5.64 0.51 -24.55
C ARG A 268 -5.67 -0.65 -23.56
N LEU A 269 -5.20 -0.44 -22.33
CA LEU A 269 -5.21 -1.47 -21.30
C LEU A 269 -6.65 -1.91 -20.96
N MET A 270 -7.60 -0.95 -20.91
CA MET A 270 -9.00 -1.20 -20.57
C MET A 270 -9.82 -1.80 -21.72
N GLU A 271 -9.32 -1.76 -22.97
CA GLU A 271 -10.07 -2.24 -24.14
C GLU A 271 -10.41 -3.72 -24.01
N GLY A 272 -11.71 -4.05 -24.06
CA GLY A 272 -12.20 -5.42 -23.93
C GLY A 272 -12.04 -6.04 -22.53
N LYS A 273 -11.98 -5.23 -21.48
CA LYS A 273 -11.80 -5.67 -20.08
C LYS A 273 -12.77 -5.00 -19.13
N THR A 274 -13.21 -5.73 -18.13
CA THR A 274 -13.98 -5.15 -17.04
C THR A 274 -13.06 -4.32 -16.15
N SER A 275 -13.36 -3.02 -15.98
CA SER A 275 -12.44 -2.09 -15.35
C SER A 275 -13.08 -1.33 -14.20
N PHE A 276 -12.46 -1.37 -13.02
CA PHE A 276 -12.80 -0.56 -11.86
C PHE A 276 -11.78 0.57 -11.75
N VAL A 277 -12.23 1.82 -11.93
CA VAL A 277 -11.36 3.00 -11.95
C VAL A 277 -11.71 3.91 -10.79
N ILE A 278 -10.76 4.12 -9.85
CA ILE A 278 -10.87 5.19 -8.86
C ILE A 278 -10.59 6.48 -9.62
N ALA A 279 -11.67 7.14 -10.05
CA ALA A 279 -11.58 8.22 -11.01
C ALA A 279 -11.37 9.57 -10.32
N HIS A 280 -10.30 10.25 -10.72
CA HIS A 280 -9.95 11.62 -10.34
C HIS A 280 -10.04 12.59 -11.52
N ARG A 281 -10.30 12.08 -12.74
CA ARG A 281 -10.37 12.88 -13.96
C ARG A 281 -11.78 12.95 -14.52
N LEU A 282 -12.13 14.13 -14.98
CA LEU A 282 -13.43 14.39 -15.56
C LEU A 282 -13.72 13.54 -16.81
N SER A 283 -12.72 13.35 -17.66
CA SER A 283 -12.83 12.53 -18.87
C SER A 283 -13.21 11.10 -18.56
N THR A 284 -12.56 10.46 -17.60
CA THR A 284 -12.81 9.08 -17.17
C THR A 284 -14.19 8.93 -16.56
N ILE A 285 -14.59 9.86 -15.69
CA ILE A 285 -15.92 9.85 -15.08
C ILE A 285 -17.03 9.94 -16.15
N ARG A 286 -16.85 10.81 -17.15
CA ARG A 286 -17.87 11.00 -18.21
C ARG A 286 -17.98 9.85 -19.19
N SER A 287 -16.89 9.12 -19.42
CA SER A 287 -16.84 7.97 -20.33
C SER A 287 -17.19 6.63 -19.67
N ALA A 288 -17.36 6.61 -18.35
CA ALA A 288 -17.72 5.40 -17.61
C ALA A 288 -19.14 4.92 -17.96
N ASP A 289 -19.29 3.60 -18.12
CA ASP A 289 -20.57 2.94 -18.34
C ASP A 289 -21.41 2.99 -17.07
N LEU A 290 -20.76 2.83 -15.92
CA LEU A 290 -21.36 2.91 -14.59
C LEU A 290 -20.52 3.78 -13.68
N ILE A 291 -21.14 4.70 -12.95
CA ILE A 291 -20.52 5.48 -11.90
C ILE A 291 -21.07 5.03 -10.56
N LEU A 292 -20.18 4.70 -9.64
CA LEU A 292 -20.48 4.41 -8.24
C LEU A 292 -20.04 5.59 -7.38
N VAL A 293 -21.00 6.21 -6.73
CA VAL A 293 -20.74 7.34 -5.84
C VAL A 293 -20.65 6.83 -4.42
N VAL A 294 -19.44 6.82 -3.87
CA VAL A 294 -19.12 6.27 -2.56
C VAL A 294 -19.05 7.39 -1.52
N ARG A 295 -19.76 7.24 -0.41
CA ARG A 295 -19.72 8.12 0.74
C ARG A 295 -19.83 7.32 2.01
N ASP A 296 -18.92 7.59 2.94
CA ASP A 296 -18.89 6.93 4.27
C ASP A 296 -18.90 5.39 4.19
N GLY A 297 -18.29 4.83 3.13
CA GLY A 297 -18.18 3.39 2.88
C GLY A 297 -19.30 2.78 2.03
N ASP A 298 -20.44 3.44 1.92
CA ASP A 298 -21.58 2.93 1.15
C ASP A 298 -21.71 3.59 -0.23
N ILE A 299 -22.35 2.88 -1.17
CA ILE A 299 -22.72 3.43 -2.48
C ILE A 299 -24.03 4.20 -2.31
N VAL A 300 -23.94 5.54 -2.32
CA VAL A 300 -25.10 6.42 -2.13
C VAL A 300 -25.85 6.70 -3.44
N GLU A 301 -25.17 6.68 -4.57
CA GLU A 301 -25.78 6.85 -5.89
C GLU A 301 -25.05 5.97 -6.92
N ARG A 302 -25.78 5.48 -7.92
CA ARG A 302 -25.24 4.75 -9.05
C ARG A 302 -25.99 5.08 -10.34
N GLY A 303 -25.29 5.06 -11.47
CA GLY A 303 -25.84 5.33 -12.81
C GLY A 303 -24.81 5.93 -13.73
N THR A 304 -25.22 6.31 -14.94
CA THR A 304 -24.38 7.03 -15.89
C THR A 304 -24.20 8.51 -15.49
N HIS A 305 -23.18 9.17 -16.04
CA HIS A 305 -22.98 10.60 -15.82
C HIS A 305 -24.24 11.43 -16.08
N ARG A 306 -24.95 11.16 -17.19
CA ARG A 306 -26.16 11.88 -17.57
C ARG A 306 -27.31 11.69 -16.56
N GLU A 307 -27.52 10.48 -16.12
CA GLU A 307 -28.57 10.16 -15.13
C GLU A 307 -28.31 10.81 -13.78
N LEU A 308 -27.06 10.71 -13.28
CA LEU A 308 -26.68 11.26 -12.00
C LEU A 308 -26.69 12.80 -11.99
N MET A 309 -26.28 13.45 -13.07
CA MET A 309 -26.42 14.90 -13.23
C MET A 309 -27.90 15.32 -13.25
N ALA A 310 -28.77 14.57 -13.95
CA ALA A 310 -30.21 14.88 -14.02
C ALA A 310 -30.92 14.73 -12.65
N ARG A 311 -30.46 13.79 -11.80
CA ARG A 311 -30.99 13.63 -10.43
C ARG A 311 -30.63 14.79 -9.51
N ASN A 312 -29.62 15.60 -9.86
CA ASN A 312 -29.13 16.75 -9.09
C ASN A 312 -28.82 16.40 -7.61
N GLY A 313 -28.32 15.20 -7.37
CA GLY A 313 -28.01 14.64 -6.06
C GLY A 313 -26.59 14.95 -5.59
N PHE A 314 -26.04 14.05 -4.77
CA PHE A 314 -24.70 14.18 -4.21
C PHE A 314 -23.62 14.17 -5.28
N TYR A 315 -23.75 13.30 -6.30
CA TYR A 315 -22.86 13.30 -7.47
C TYR A 315 -22.80 14.65 -8.17
N ALA A 316 -23.95 15.25 -8.46
CA ALA A 316 -24.00 16.54 -9.18
C ALA A 316 -23.36 17.66 -8.34
N SER A 317 -23.53 17.65 -7.02
CA SER A 317 -22.86 18.60 -6.12
C SER A 317 -21.34 18.39 -6.08
N LEU A 318 -20.88 17.13 -5.99
CA LEU A 318 -19.48 16.76 -6.01
C LEU A 318 -18.83 17.17 -7.34
N TYR A 319 -19.49 16.89 -8.45
CA TYR A 319 -19.02 17.24 -9.80
C TYR A 319 -18.82 18.75 -9.95
N ARG A 320 -19.82 19.56 -9.56
CA ARG A 320 -19.72 21.02 -9.65
C ARG A 320 -18.62 21.57 -8.75
N SER A 321 -18.47 21.05 -7.54
CA SER A 321 -17.45 21.53 -6.62
C SER A 321 -16.01 21.19 -7.03
N GLN A 322 -15.80 20.06 -7.70
CA GLN A 322 -14.46 19.62 -8.09
C GLN A 322 -14.05 20.02 -9.50
N PHE A 323 -15.00 20.18 -10.42
CA PHE A 323 -14.71 20.31 -11.84
C PHE A 323 -15.33 21.52 -12.56
N GLU A 324 -16.31 22.23 -11.95
CA GLU A 324 -16.88 23.46 -12.53
C GLU A 324 -16.40 24.73 -11.81
N ALA A 325 -15.66 24.58 -10.69
CA ALA A 325 -15.10 25.70 -9.92
C ALA A 325 -13.64 26.04 -10.31
N ALA A 326 -13.11 25.43 -11.38
CA ALA A 326 -11.73 25.64 -11.87
C ALA A 326 -11.68 26.42 -13.16
#